data_8d9858aa0d6640d095d626684cb3a123
#
_entry.id   8d9858aa0d6640d095d626684cb3a123
#
_cell.length_a   1.000
_cell.length_b   1.000
_cell.length_c   1.000
_cell.angle_alpha   90.00
_cell.angle_beta   90.00
_cell.angle_gamma   90.00
#
_symmetry.space_group_name_H-M   'P 1'
#
loop_
_entity.id
_entity.type
_entity.pdbx_description
1 polymer ?
#
loop_
_entity_poly.entity_id
_entity_poly.type
_entity_poly.pdbx_seq_one_letter_code
_entity_poly.pdbx_strand_id
1 'polypeptide(L)'
;MSLVTCKDLSKTYGSTTALSHINLDIEEGHIIGLLGPNGSGKTTLIKILNGLLTPSAGEVYIKEAPVGTESKKVISYLPDHTYLGGGMRVNEIIDFFKDFYEDFEPERAYDMLEKLQIDPKQKLKTMSKGTKEKV
;
A
#
# COMPACT_ATOMS: atom_id res chain seq x y z
N MET A 1 -21.08 5.27 3.09
CA MET A 1 -20.49 4.23 3.97
C MET A 1 -19.01 4.54 4.16
N SER A 2 -18.55 4.52 5.39
CA SER A 2 -17.15 4.80 5.70
C SER A 2 -16.23 3.69 5.21
N LEU A 3 -15.26 4.06 4.40
CA LEU A 3 -14.21 3.15 3.92
C LEU A 3 -13.07 3.07 4.93
N VAL A 4 -12.65 4.21 5.48
CA VAL A 4 -11.57 4.30 6.47
C VAL A 4 -12.06 5.15 7.64
N THR A 5 -11.94 4.62 8.84
CA THR A 5 -12.26 5.36 10.07
C THR A 5 -11.11 5.27 11.05
N CYS A 6 -10.60 6.41 11.48
CA CYS A 6 -9.63 6.51 12.57
C CYS A 6 -10.29 7.23 13.76
N LYS A 7 -10.17 6.65 14.95
CA LYS A 7 -10.73 7.22 16.18
C LYS A 7 -9.62 7.41 17.18
N ASP A 8 -9.32 8.65 17.49
CA ASP A 8 -8.31 9.05 18.50
C ASP A 8 -6.95 8.36 18.29
N LEU A 9 -6.53 8.25 17.03
CA LEU A 9 -5.36 7.50 16.62
C LEU A 9 -4.08 8.22 17.00
N SER A 10 -3.20 7.55 17.72
CA SER A 10 -1.89 8.08 18.11
C SER A 10 -0.79 7.06 17.87
N LYS A 11 0.39 7.54 17.48
CA LYS A 11 1.60 6.73 17.33
C LYS A 11 2.80 7.47 17.86
N THR A 12 3.52 6.82 18.76
CA THR A 12 4.77 7.34 19.33
C THR A 12 5.92 6.37 19.10
N TYR A 13 7.10 6.92 18.91
CA TYR A 13 8.37 6.18 18.81
C TYR A 13 9.30 6.73 19.91
N GLY A 14 9.38 6.03 21.05
CA GLY A 14 10.12 6.55 22.20
C GLY A 14 9.54 7.91 22.65
N SER A 15 10.33 8.96 22.56
CA SER A 15 9.92 10.34 22.90
C SER A 15 9.30 11.12 21.74
N THR A 16 9.29 10.55 20.52
CA THR A 16 8.78 11.23 19.34
C THR A 16 7.34 10.83 19.05
N THR A 17 6.44 11.81 18.98
CA THR A 17 5.04 11.59 18.60
C THR A 17 4.90 11.83 17.10
N ALA A 18 4.58 10.76 16.36
CA ALA A 18 4.34 10.82 14.90
C ALA A 18 2.90 11.19 14.59
N LEU A 19 1.93 10.64 15.32
CA LEU A 19 0.51 10.93 15.19
C LEU A 19 -0.07 11.20 16.59
N SER A 20 -0.92 12.20 16.70
CA SER A 20 -1.57 12.59 17.95
C SER A 20 -3.06 12.81 17.76
N HIS A 21 -3.86 11.96 18.38
CA HIS A 21 -5.32 12.08 18.43
C HIS A 21 -5.96 12.33 17.05
N ILE A 22 -5.58 11.55 16.06
CA ILE A 22 -6.10 11.68 14.69
C ILE A 22 -7.50 11.08 14.61
N ASN A 23 -8.44 11.90 14.17
CA ASN A 23 -9.80 11.49 13.85
C ASN A 23 -10.02 11.71 12.35
N LEU A 24 -10.34 10.66 11.63
CA LEU A 24 -10.48 10.67 10.19
C LEU A 24 -11.60 9.74 9.76
N ASP A 25 -12.40 10.21 8.85
CA ASP A 25 -13.45 9.41 8.22
C ASP A 25 -13.43 9.67 6.71
N ILE A 26 -13.18 8.61 5.94
CA ILE A 26 -13.10 8.66 4.49
C ILE A 26 -14.19 7.74 3.93
N GLU A 27 -15.05 8.32 3.11
CA GLU A 27 -16.09 7.57 2.42
C GLU A 27 -15.59 6.95 1.11
N GLU A 28 -16.31 5.95 0.62
CA GLU A 28 -16.01 5.31 -0.66
C GLU A 28 -16.15 6.28 -1.84
N GLY A 29 -15.46 6.00 -2.92
CA GLY A 29 -15.59 6.74 -4.18
C GLY A 29 -14.82 8.05 -4.27
N HIS A 30 -13.92 8.32 -3.32
CA HIS A 30 -13.14 9.55 -3.30
C HIS A 30 -11.65 9.30 -3.52
N ILE A 31 -11.00 10.27 -4.16
CA ILE A 31 -9.54 10.36 -4.23
C ILE A 31 -9.10 11.38 -3.19
N ILE A 32 -8.31 10.95 -2.21
CA ILE A 32 -7.90 11.79 -1.09
C ILE A 32 -6.40 12.10 -1.20
N GLY A 33 -6.07 13.39 -1.16
CA GLY A 33 -4.69 13.85 -1.06
C GLY A 33 -4.26 14.01 0.40
N LEU A 34 -3.17 13.35 0.78
CA LEU A 34 -2.57 13.52 2.10
C LEU A 34 -1.32 14.36 1.97
N LEU A 35 -1.41 15.62 2.39
CA LEU A 35 -0.37 16.62 2.20
C LEU A 35 0.25 17.04 3.53
N GLY A 36 1.50 17.43 3.49
CA GLY A 36 2.23 17.92 4.64
C GLY A 36 3.75 17.82 4.45
N PRO A 37 4.53 18.51 5.29
CA PRO A 37 5.99 18.43 5.22
C PRO A 37 6.50 17.05 5.62
N ASN A 38 7.76 16.76 5.27
CA ASN A 38 8.44 15.55 5.72
C ASN A 38 8.48 15.53 7.26
N GLY A 39 8.21 14.36 7.85
CA GLY A 39 8.14 14.20 9.29
C GLY A 39 6.80 14.58 9.93
N SER A 40 5.77 14.88 9.14
CA SER A 40 4.42 15.19 9.64
C SER A 40 3.58 13.97 10.00
N GLY A 41 4.08 12.76 9.78
CA GLY A 41 3.39 11.51 10.11
C GLY A 41 2.61 10.86 8.97
N LYS A 42 2.66 11.38 7.75
CA LYS A 42 1.95 10.83 6.59
C LYS A 42 2.27 9.36 6.33
N THR A 43 3.55 9.01 6.28
CA THR A 43 4.01 7.64 6.05
C THR A 43 3.58 6.73 7.20
N THR A 44 3.64 7.21 8.44
CA THR A 44 3.18 6.47 9.62
C THR A 44 1.70 6.13 9.54
N LEU A 45 0.86 7.10 9.17
CA LEU A 45 -0.57 6.89 8.99
C LEU A 45 -0.84 5.84 7.91
N ILE A 46 -0.21 5.97 6.74
CA ILE A 46 -0.37 5.01 5.63
C ILE A 46 0.05 3.60 6.06
N LYS A 47 1.15 3.44 6.76
CA LYS A 47 1.61 2.13 7.26
C LYS A 47 0.64 1.51 8.27
N ILE A 48 0.04 2.31 9.13
CA ILE A 48 -0.98 1.84 10.08
C ILE A 48 -2.22 1.35 9.33
N LEU A 49 -2.71 2.12 8.35
CA LEU A 49 -3.85 1.73 7.53
C LEU A 49 -3.61 0.41 6.78
N ASN A 50 -2.38 0.13 6.41
CA ASN A 50 -1.99 -1.11 5.73
C ASN A 50 -1.65 -2.27 6.69
N GLY A 51 -1.75 -2.06 7.99
CA GLY A 51 -1.42 -3.08 8.99
C GLY A 51 0.07 -3.39 9.09
N LEU A 52 0.93 -2.48 8.63
CA LEU A 52 2.39 -2.61 8.74
C LEU A 52 2.94 -2.06 10.06
N LEU A 53 2.17 -1.21 10.72
CA LEU A 53 2.46 -0.67 12.04
C LEU A 53 1.24 -0.78 12.92
N THR A 54 1.47 -1.04 14.21
CA THR A 54 0.42 -1.02 15.23
C THR A 54 0.35 0.37 15.85
N PRO A 55 -0.84 0.97 16.01
CA PRO A 55 -0.98 2.23 16.71
C PRO A 55 -0.58 2.11 18.19
N SER A 56 -0.12 3.21 18.77
CA SER A 56 0.16 3.28 20.22
C SER A 56 -1.13 3.45 21.03
N ALA A 57 -2.12 4.12 20.45
CA ALA A 57 -3.46 4.31 21.03
C ALA A 57 -4.46 4.59 19.90
N GLY A 58 -5.74 4.41 20.21
CA GLY A 58 -6.83 4.64 19.25
C GLY A 58 -7.17 3.44 18.41
N GLU A 59 -8.11 3.63 17.51
CA GLU A 59 -8.69 2.57 16.69
C GLU A 59 -8.70 2.93 15.21
N VAL A 60 -8.52 1.92 14.37
CA VAL A 60 -8.58 2.06 12.91
C VAL A 60 -9.46 0.96 12.32
N TYR A 61 -10.38 1.36 11.47
CA TYR A 61 -11.29 0.46 10.79
C TYR A 61 -11.23 0.67 9.28
N ILE A 62 -11.24 -0.43 8.53
CA ILE A 62 -11.37 -0.46 7.08
C ILE A 62 -12.65 -1.23 6.75
N LYS A 63 -13.61 -0.59 6.07
CA LYS A 63 -14.95 -1.14 5.82
C LYS A 63 -15.58 -1.68 7.10
N GLU A 64 -15.51 -0.89 8.17
CA GLU A 64 -16.07 -1.22 9.49
C GLU A 64 -15.40 -2.40 10.22
N ALA A 65 -14.38 -3.02 9.65
CA ALA A 65 -13.59 -4.07 10.26
C ALA A 65 -12.24 -3.55 10.77
N PRO A 66 -11.75 -4.05 11.91
CA PRO A 66 -10.40 -3.68 12.38
C PRO A 66 -9.33 -4.02 11.34
N VAL A 67 -8.26 -3.23 11.33
CA VAL A 67 -7.11 -3.50 10.45
C VAL A 67 -6.51 -4.87 10.78
N GLY A 68 -6.37 -5.71 9.77
CA GLY A 68 -5.87 -7.08 9.91
C GLY A 68 -5.95 -7.85 8.61
N THR A 69 -6.09 -9.17 8.70
CA THR A 69 -6.12 -10.06 7.53
C THR A 69 -7.25 -9.70 6.55
N GLU A 70 -8.44 -9.40 7.06
CA GLU A 70 -9.59 -9.07 6.22
C GLU A 70 -9.41 -7.71 5.52
N SER A 71 -8.88 -6.70 6.21
CA SER A 71 -8.63 -5.40 5.58
C SER A 71 -7.58 -5.48 4.47
N LYS A 72 -6.59 -6.36 4.61
CA LYS A 72 -5.55 -6.55 3.58
C LYS A 72 -6.08 -7.10 2.27
N LYS A 73 -7.21 -7.76 2.28
CA LYS A 73 -7.87 -8.26 1.05
C LYS A 73 -8.43 -7.15 0.18
N VAL A 74 -8.74 -6.00 0.77
CA VAL A 74 -9.37 -4.86 0.08
C VAL A 74 -8.45 -3.66 -0.07
N ILE A 75 -7.21 -3.75 0.42
CA ILE A 75 -6.20 -2.70 0.34
C ILE A 75 -5.13 -3.07 -0.67
N SER A 76 -4.74 -2.11 -1.51
CA SER A 76 -3.52 -2.17 -2.31
C SER A 76 -2.58 -1.06 -1.86
N TYR A 77 -1.36 -1.42 -1.53
CA TYR A 77 -0.34 -0.47 -1.06
C TYR A 77 0.81 -0.37 -2.04
N LEU A 78 1.08 0.84 -2.49
CA LEU A 78 2.22 1.15 -3.34
C LEU A 78 3.21 2.03 -2.55
N PRO A 79 4.31 1.45 -2.03
CA PRO A 79 5.32 2.23 -1.30
C PRO A 79 6.21 3.06 -2.23
N ASP A 80 6.95 4.02 -1.65
CA ASP A 80 7.92 4.85 -2.37
C ASP A 80 9.07 4.05 -3.01
N HIS A 81 9.39 2.91 -2.38
CA HIS A 81 10.42 1.99 -2.85
C HIS A 81 9.80 0.64 -3.12
N THR A 82 10.21 0.00 -4.23
CA THR A 82 9.80 -1.38 -4.47
C THR A 82 10.47 -2.33 -3.47
N TYR A 83 9.67 -3.20 -2.87
CA TYR A 83 10.14 -4.31 -2.02
C TYR A 83 10.21 -5.63 -2.77
N LEU A 84 9.94 -5.61 -4.08
CA LEU A 84 10.03 -6.79 -4.93
C LEU A 84 11.50 -7.19 -5.11
N GLY A 85 11.76 -8.48 -5.12
CA GLY A 85 13.11 -9.01 -5.27
C GLY A 85 13.73 -8.63 -6.61
N GLY A 86 14.87 -7.92 -6.58
CA GLY A 86 15.56 -7.46 -7.80
C GLY A 86 15.99 -8.59 -8.74
N GLY A 87 16.16 -9.80 -8.21
CA GLY A 87 16.48 -11.01 -8.99
C GLY A 87 15.29 -11.64 -9.70
N MET A 88 14.08 -11.23 -9.37
CA MET A 88 12.86 -11.75 -9.99
C MET A 88 12.64 -11.14 -11.37
N ARG A 89 12.10 -11.96 -12.28
CA ARG A 89 11.58 -11.49 -13.57
C ARG A 89 10.14 -10.97 -13.38
N VAL A 90 9.69 -10.12 -14.28
CA VAL A 90 8.34 -9.56 -14.20
C VAL A 90 7.27 -10.65 -14.24
N ASN A 91 7.42 -11.66 -15.09
CA ASN A 91 6.49 -12.79 -15.15
C ASN A 91 6.45 -13.61 -13.86
N GLU A 92 7.57 -13.76 -13.16
CA GLU A 92 7.64 -14.45 -11.87
C GLU A 92 6.88 -13.66 -10.79
N ILE A 93 6.95 -12.33 -10.83
CA ILE A 93 6.19 -11.46 -9.93
C ILE A 93 4.68 -11.60 -10.19
N ILE A 94 4.27 -11.66 -11.46
CA ILE A 94 2.86 -11.86 -11.83
C ILE A 94 2.36 -13.21 -11.32
N ASP A 95 3.15 -14.27 -11.46
CA ASP A 95 2.81 -15.59 -10.94
C ASP A 95 2.67 -15.58 -9.42
N PHE A 96 3.57 -14.86 -8.73
CA PHE A 96 3.50 -14.68 -7.28
C PHE A 96 2.18 -14.00 -6.87
N PHE A 97 1.78 -12.91 -7.50
CA PHE A 97 0.52 -12.22 -7.20
C PHE A 97 -0.69 -13.09 -7.51
N LYS A 98 -0.66 -13.86 -8.59
CA LYS A 98 -1.70 -14.80 -8.94
C LYS A 98 -1.92 -15.86 -7.84
N ASP A 99 -0.84 -16.34 -7.23
CA ASP A 99 -0.90 -17.37 -6.19
C ASP A 99 -1.44 -16.82 -4.86
N PHE A 100 -1.17 -15.56 -4.54
CA PHE A 100 -1.51 -14.96 -3.26
C PHE A 100 -2.81 -14.13 -3.25
N TYR A 101 -3.28 -13.68 -4.41
CA TYR A 101 -4.46 -12.83 -4.52
C TYR A 101 -5.49 -13.44 -5.47
N GLU A 102 -6.65 -13.79 -4.92
CA GLU A 102 -7.72 -14.43 -5.71
C GLU A 102 -8.32 -13.50 -6.77
N ASP A 103 -8.30 -12.20 -6.52
CA ASP A 103 -8.83 -11.17 -7.42
C ASP A 103 -7.81 -10.65 -8.43
N PHE A 104 -6.60 -11.20 -8.44
CA PHE A 104 -5.56 -10.79 -9.38
C PHE A 104 -5.81 -11.39 -10.77
N GLU A 105 -5.84 -10.53 -11.79
CA GLU A 105 -6.08 -10.90 -13.18
C GLU A 105 -4.77 -10.88 -13.99
N PRO A 106 -4.09 -12.04 -14.17
CA PRO A 106 -2.80 -12.09 -14.88
C PRO A 106 -2.86 -11.56 -16.32
N GLU A 107 -3.93 -11.86 -17.04
CA GLU A 107 -4.10 -11.41 -18.44
C GLU A 107 -4.13 -9.88 -18.53
N ARG A 108 -4.82 -9.24 -17.59
CA ARG A 108 -4.87 -7.78 -17.50
C ARG A 108 -3.51 -7.17 -17.17
N ALA A 109 -2.75 -7.83 -16.31
CA ALA A 109 -1.39 -7.41 -15.98
C ALA A 109 -0.48 -7.49 -17.21
N TYR A 110 -0.52 -8.57 -17.98
CA TYR A 110 0.26 -8.70 -19.20
C TYR A 110 -0.15 -7.67 -20.27
N ASP A 111 -1.44 -7.40 -20.44
CA ASP A 111 -1.92 -6.36 -21.34
C ASP A 111 -1.38 -4.96 -20.95
N MET A 112 -1.37 -4.65 -19.67
CA MET A 112 -0.79 -3.39 -19.17
C MET A 112 0.71 -3.31 -19.41
N LEU A 113 1.45 -4.40 -19.20
CA LEU A 113 2.89 -4.47 -19.48
C LEU A 113 3.19 -4.22 -20.95
N GLU A 114 2.40 -4.79 -21.85
CA GLU A 114 2.53 -4.55 -23.29
C GLU A 114 2.34 -3.07 -23.62
N LYS A 115 1.28 -2.45 -23.10
CA LYS A 115 1.03 -1.01 -23.26
C LYS A 115 2.13 -0.12 -22.71
N LEU A 116 2.78 -0.54 -21.65
CA LEU A 116 3.91 0.16 -21.04
C LEU A 116 5.26 -0.20 -21.66
N GLN A 117 5.28 -1.11 -22.66
CA GLN A 117 6.49 -1.58 -23.33
C GLN A 117 7.50 -2.23 -22.36
N ILE A 118 7.02 -3.03 -21.44
CA ILE A 118 7.82 -3.78 -20.48
C ILE A 118 7.87 -5.25 -20.90
N ASP A 119 9.10 -5.78 -21.03
CA ASP A 119 9.33 -7.21 -21.33
C ASP A 119 9.08 -8.05 -20.07
N PRO A 120 8.10 -8.98 -20.07
CA PRO A 120 7.84 -9.86 -18.92
C PRO A 120 9.01 -10.75 -18.50
N LYS A 121 9.96 -11.00 -19.39
CA LYS A 121 11.13 -11.85 -19.13
C LYS A 121 12.29 -11.08 -18.51
N GLN A 122 12.21 -9.76 -18.45
CA GLN A 122 13.26 -8.92 -17.89
C GLN A 122 13.29 -9.01 -16.36
N LYS A 123 14.50 -9.04 -15.79
CA LYS A 123 14.69 -8.99 -14.33
C LYS A 123 14.59 -7.54 -13.84
N LEU A 124 13.99 -7.31 -12.66
CA LEU A 124 13.87 -5.98 -12.08
C LEU A 124 15.22 -5.29 -11.91
N LYS A 125 16.25 -6.00 -11.48
CA LYS A 125 17.57 -5.43 -11.25
C LYS A 125 18.22 -4.83 -12.50
N THR A 126 17.78 -5.24 -13.69
CA THR A 126 18.30 -4.72 -14.97
C THR A 126 17.52 -3.52 -15.50
N MET A 127 16.43 -3.14 -14.83
CA MET A 127 15.59 -2.03 -15.22
C MET A 127 16.10 -0.69 -14.66
N SER A 128 15.81 0.40 -15.38
CA SER A 128 15.93 1.75 -14.82
C SER A 128 14.94 1.96 -13.67
N LYS A 129 15.19 2.95 -12.81
CA LYS A 129 14.28 3.29 -11.71
C LYS A 129 12.85 3.56 -12.22
N GLY A 130 12.72 4.36 -13.27
CA GLY A 130 11.40 4.69 -13.84
C GLY A 130 10.68 3.47 -14.41
N THR A 131 11.39 2.52 -15.00
CA THR A 131 10.80 1.26 -15.50
C THR A 131 10.35 0.36 -14.35
N LYS A 132 11.15 0.25 -13.27
CA LYS A 132 10.75 -0.49 -12.06
C LYS A 132 9.46 0.04 -11.45
N GLU A 133 9.28 1.36 -11.43
CA GLU A 133 8.09 2.01 -10.90
C GLU A 133 6.82 1.70 -11.70
N LYS A 134 6.96 1.33 -12.98
CA LYS A 134 5.83 0.93 -13.83
C LYS A 134 5.36 -0.52 -13.58
N VAL A 135 6.23 -1.37 -13.06
CA VAL A 135 5.91 -2.77 -12.74
C VAL A 135 5.14 -2.88 -11.44
#